data_8202b352c40d9dee7284a2237164cab2
#
_entry.id   8202b352c40d9dee7284a2237164cab2
#
_cell.length_a   1.000
_cell.length_b   1.000
_cell.length_c   1.000
_cell.angle_alpha   90.00
_cell.angle_beta   90.00
_cell.angle_gamma   90.00
#
_symmetry.space_group_name_H-M   'P 1'
#
loop_
_entity.id
_entity.type
_entity.pdbx_description
1 polymer ?
#
loop_
_entity_poly.entity_id
_entity_poly.type
_entity_poly.pdbx_seq_one_letter_code
_entity_poly.pdbx_strand_id
1 'polypeptide(L)'
;QAELGYEDALLDQAEPFSQWVIGDSTLAEKLPLNSSKFHVEFTDHIQAFKEQKVRILNGAHTSMVLGAYLSGLDYVGQCMEDPIIRKSLDQTVFGEIVPTVDLPEEKAVAFAQAVYERFENPFVKHALLAISLNSISKWRARVLPTFKDSLAATGKLPKLLTYSLAALLAFYRSSEAGDQCLIGTRTGNTYEIH
;
A
#
# COMPACT_ATOMS: atom_id res chain seq x y z
N GLN A 1 -14.33 -15.10 -20.65
CA GLN A 1 -15.30 -16.20 -20.74
C GLN A 1 -15.22 -16.94 -22.09
N ALA A 2 -15.00 -16.23 -23.21
CA ALA A 2 -14.87 -16.88 -24.53
C ALA A 2 -13.74 -17.93 -24.57
N GLU A 3 -12.63 -17.69 -23.88
CA GLU A 3 -11.50 -18.63 -23.80
C GLU A 3 -11.79 -19.85 -22.90
N LEU A 4 -12.70 -19.71 -21.94
CA LEU A 4 -13.06 -20.78 -21.02
C LEU A 4 -14.08 -21.75 -21.62
N GLY A 5 -14.83 -21.34 -22.66
CA GLY A 5 -15.87 -22.13 -23.29
C GLY A 5 -17.16 -22.32 -22.46
N TYR A 6 -17.29 -21.59 -21.37
CA TYR A 6 -18.50 -21.56 -20.51
C TYR A 6 -18.65 -20.17 -19.86
N GLU A 7 -19.86 -19.88 -19.40
CA GLU A 7 -20.14 -18.67 -18.62
C GLU A 7 -19.90 -18.93 -17.14
N ASP A 8 -19.16 -18.01 -16.50
CA ASP A 8 -18.92 -18.02 -15.06
C ASP A 8 -19.27 -16.64 -14.49
N ALA A 9 -20.32 -16.59 -13.69
CA ALA A 9 -20.79 -15.36 -13.04
C ALA A 9 -19.86 -14.87 -11.90
N LEU A 10 -18.94 -15.72 -11.44
CA LEU A 10 -17.96 -15.42 -10.39
C LEU A 10 -16.55 -15.24 -10.93
N LEU A 11 -16.39 -15.18 -12.26
CA LEU A 11 -15.10 -14.96 -12.90
C LEU A 11 -14.50 -13.63 -12.45
N ASP A 12 -13.32 -13.69 -11.87
CA ASP A 12 -12.56 -12.52 -11.44
C ASP A 12 -11.17 -12.54 -12.08
N GLN A 13 -10.49 -11.40 -12.03
CA GLN A 13 -9.11 -11.22 -12.51
C GLN A 13 -8.19 -11.01 -11.33
N ALA A 14 -7.09 -11.75 -11.30
CA ALA A 14 -6.04 -11.58 -10.31
C ALA A 14 -4.69 -11.35 -10.97
N GLU A 15 -3.81 -10.62 -10.28
CA GLU A 15 -2.42 -10.53 -10.69
C GLU A 15 -1.70 -11.89 -10.54
N PRO A 16 -0.63 -12.16 -11.32
CA PRO A 16 0.13 -13.42 -11.23
C PRO A 16 0.84 -13.60 -9.89
N PHE A 17 1.02 -12.51 -9.14
CA PHE A 17 1.67 -12.56 -7.83
C PHE A 17 0.80 -13.32 -6.82
N SER A 18 1.40 -14.34 -6.21
CA SER A 18 0.79 -15.07 -5.10
C SER A 18 1.78 -15.20 -3.95
N GLN A 19 1.32 -14.95 -2.74
CA GLN A 19 2.05 -15.22 -1.51
C GLN A 19 1.07 -15.79 -0.49
N TRP A 20 1.33 -17.02 -0.09
CA TRP A 20 0.55 -17.68 0.95
C TRP A 20 1.48 -18.11 2.08
N VAL A 21 1.34 -17.48 3.23
CA VAL A 21 2.16 -17.76 4.42
C VAL A 21 1.27 -18.38 5.48
N ILE A 22 1.68 -19.55 5.98
CA ILE A 22 0.98 -20.32 7.01
C ILE A 22 1.80 -20.24 8.29
N GLY A 23 1.16 -19.74 9.37
CA GLY A 23 1.80 -19.46 10.65
C GLY A 23 1.95 -20.69 11.57
N ASP A 24 2.33 -21.82 11.00
CA ASP A 24 2.64 -23.08 11.72
C ASP A 24 3.56 -23.92 10.85
N SER A 25 4.84 -23.99 11.22
CA SER A 25 5.86 -24.76 10.48
C SER A 25 5.60 -26.27 10.51
N THR A 26 4.90 -26.79 11.52
CA THR A 26 4.59 -28.24 11.65
C THR A 26 3.59 -28.72 10.61
N LEU A 27 2.84 -27.81 9.99
CA LEU A 27 1.88 -28.16 8.93
C LEU A 27 2.57 -28.46 7.59
N ALA A 28 3.82 -28.11 7.40
CA ALA A 28 4.57 -28.38 6.17
C ALA A 28 4.61 -29.87 5.83
N GLU A 29 4.70 -30.73 6.84
CA GLU A 29 4.72 -32.20 6.66
C GLU A 29 3.30 -32.78 6.42
N LYS A 30 2.25 -32.10 6.91
CA LYS A 30 0.87 -32.59 6.87
C LYS A 30 0.11 -32.11 5.64
N LEU A 31 0.47 -30.96 5.09
CA LEU A 31 -0.19 -30.35 3.94
C LEU A 31 0.75 -30.43 2.72
N PRO A 32 0.36 -31.18 1.65
CA PRO A 32 1.22 -31.37 0.48
C PRO A 32 1.24 -30.15 -0.45
N LEU A 33 1.36 -28.94 0.11
CA LEU A 33 1.33 -27.69 -0.63
C LEU A 33 2.70 -27.30 -1.20
N ASN A 34 3.79 -27.90 -0.69
CA ASN A 34 5.15 -27.64 -1.16
C ASN A 34 5.41 -28.11 -2.62
N SER A 35 4.54 -28.99 -3.16
CA SER A 35 4.59 -29.43 -4.55
C SER A 35 3.77 -28.54 -5.49
N SER A 36 3.06 -27.57 -4.98
CA SER A 36 2.24 -26.66 -5.77
C SER A 36 3.08 -25.67 -6.57
N LYS A 37 2.56 -25.19 -7.68
CA LYS A 37 3.16 -24.10 -8.47
C LYS A 37 3.09 -22.74 -7.74
N PHE A 38 2.49 -22.69 -6.57
CA PHE A 38 2.33 -21.49 -5.76
C PHE A 38 3.38 -21.47 -4.67
N HIS A 39 3.91 -20.28 -4.39
CA HIS A 39 4.80 -20.07 -3.27
C HIS A 39 4.01 -20.12 -1.96
N VAL A 40 4.04 -21.29 -1.30
CA VAL A 40 3.49 -21.46 0.04
C VAL A 40 4.65 -21.54 1.02
N GLU A 41 4.64 -20.70 2.03
CA GLU A 41 5.67 -20.65 3.07
C GLU A 41 5.05 -21.02 4.43
N PHE A 42 5.68 -21.97 5.12
CA PHE A 42 5.32 -22.36 6.47
C PHE A 42 6.33 -21.76 7.44
N THR A 43 5.88 -21.03 8.45
CA THR A 43 6.77 -20.32 9.37
C THR A 43 6.10 -20.09 10.73
N ASP A 44 6.89 -20.12 11.79
CA ASP A 44 6.44 -19.72 13.12
C ASP A 44 6.58 -18.19 13.34
N HIS A 45 7.14 -17.47 12.35
CA HIS A 45 7.39 -16.04 12.39
C HIS A 45 6.47 -15.24 11.44
N ILE A 46 5.18 -15.59 11.39
CA ILE A 46 4.20 -14.94 10.49
C ILE A 46 4.10 -13.42 10.70
N GLN A 47 4.42 -12.93 11.91
CA GLN A 47 4.35 -11.52 12.24
C GLN A 47 5.30 -10.68 11.38
N ALA A 48 6.50 -11.18 11.08
CA ALA A 48 7.47 -10.49 10.21
C ALA A 48 6.92 -10.29 8.79
N PHE A 49 6.27 -11.30 8.22
CA PHE A 49 5.61 -11.20 6.91
C PHE A 49 4.45 -10.22 6.90
N LYS A 50 3.65 -10.23 7.96
CA LYS A 50 2.56 -9.29 8.13
C LYS A 50 3.07 -7.84 8.21
N GLU A 51 4.12 -7.61 8.99
CA GLU A 51 4.73 -6.28 9.10
C GLU A 51 5.33 -5.82 7.79
N GLN A 52 6.06 -6.67 7.09
CA GLN A 52 6.61 -6.39 5.76
C GLN A 52 5.52 -5.90 4.80
N LYS A 53 4.43 -6.66 4.69
CA LYS A 53 3.30 -6.28 3.83
C LYS A 53 2.66 -4.97 4.28
N VAL A 54 2.36 -4.84 5.57
CA VAL A 54 1.62 -3.70 6.10
C VAL A 54 2.45 -2.43 6.02
N ARG A 55 3.72 -2.47 6.40
CA ARG A 55 4.58 -1.29 6.42
C ARG A 55 5.07 -0.92 5.03
N ILE A 56 5.58 -1.85 4.24
CA ILE A 56 6.14 -1.56 2.92
C ILE A 56 5.02 -1.37 1.89
N LEU A 57 4.25 -2.41 1.55
CA LEU A 57 3.24 -2.32 0.50
C LEU A 57 2.12 -1.34 0.85
N ASN A 58 1.47 -1.59 1.98
CA ASN A 58 0.31 -0.79 2.36
C ASN A 58 0.71 0.60 2.88
N GLY A 59 1.89 0.73 3.53
CA GLY A 59 2.45 2.00 3.96
C GLY A 59 2.83 2.90 2.80
N ALA A 60 3.50 2.35 1.77
CA ALA A 60 3.81 3.07 0.53
C ALA A 60 2.55 3.64 -0.13
N HIS A 61 1.53 2.80 -0.35
CA HIS A 61 0.24 3.27 -0.86
C HIS A 61 -0.35 4.39 -0.01
N THR A 62 -0.48 4.15 1.29
CA THR A 62 -1.18 5.08 2.19
C THR A 62 -0.46 6.42 2.34
N SER A 63 0.88 6.42 2.29
CA SER A 63 1.67 7.65 2.36
C SER A 63 1.64 8.48 1.07
N MET A 64 1.51 7.83 -0.09
CA MET A 64 1.53 8.47 -1.41
C MET A 64 0.16 9.01 -1.83
N VAL A 65 -0.90 8.20 -1.66
CA VAL A 65 -2.18 8.35 -2.38
C VAL A 65 -2.82 9.71 -2.22
N LEU A 66 -2.91 10.23 -0.99
CA LEU A 66 -3.66 11.47 -0.75
C LEU A 66 -2.92 12.71 -1.26
N GLY A 67 -1.59 12.75 -1.09
CA GLY A 67 -0.77 13.81 -1.65
C GLY A 67 -0.80 13.82 -3.18
N ALA A 68 -0.67 12.65 -3.80
CA ALA A 68 -0.75 12.50 -5.25
C ALA A 68 -2.15 12.89 -5.80
N TYR A 69 -3.22 12.44 -5.12
CA TYR A 69 -4.58 12.81 -5.52
C TYR A 69 -4.79 14.33 -5.45
N LEU A 70 -4.43 14.97 -4.35
CA LEU A 70 -4.53 16.41 -4.20
C LEU A 70 -3.67 17.20 -5.20
N SER A 71 -2.60 16.60 -5.71
CA SER A 71 -1.73 17.17 -6.76
C SER A 71 -2.29 17.01 -8.18
N GLY A 72 -3.44 16.32 -8.36
CA GLY A 72 -4.10 16.21 -9.66
C GLY A 72 -3.99 14.85 -10.33
N LEU A 73 -3.37 13.83 -9.71
CA LEU A 73 -3.28 12.48 -10.25
C LEU A 73 -4.48 11.64 -9.82
N ASP A 74 -4.88 10.66 -10.65
CA ASP A 74 -6.06 9.83 -10.42
C ASP A 74 -5.73 8.35 -10.22
N TYR A 75 -4.59 7.87 -10.72
CA TYR A 75 -4.22 6.46 -10.71
C TYR A 75 -2.79 6.24 -10.20
N VAL A 76 -2.55 5.07 -9.60
CA VAL A 76 -1.24 4.66 -9.09
C VAL A 76 -0.18 4.66 -10.20
N GLY A 77 -0.50 4.17 -11.41
CA GLY A 77 0.42 4.21 -12.54
C GLY A 77 0.92 5.62 -12.86
N GLN A 78 0.03 6.63 -12.83
CA GLN A 78 0.42 8.03 -13.03
C GLN A 78 1.41 8.51 -11.93
N CYS A 79 1.26 8.04 -10.70
CA CYS A 79 2.20 8.36 -9.62
C CYS A 79 3.60 7.80 -9.89
N MET A 80 3.67 6.64 -10.53
CA MET A 80 4.94 5.99 -10.88
C MET A 80 5.62 6.67 -12.07
N GLU A 81 4.86 7.29 -12.97
CA GLU A 81 5.33 8.06 -14.13
C GLU A 81 5.70 9.51 -13.77
N ASP A 82 5.07 10.09 -12.73
CA ASP A 82 5.36 11.47 -12.29
C ASP A 82 6.69 11.52 -11.53
N PRO A 83 7.69 12.30 -12.01
CA PRO A 83 9.03 12.28 -11.44
C PRO A 83 9.10 12.84 -10.00
N ILE A 84 8.17 13.71 -9.61
CA ILE A 84 8.14 14.31 -8.27
C ILE A 84 7.55 13.31 -7.29
N ILE A 85 6.40 12.73 -7.64
CA ILE A 85 5.72 11.73 -6.79
C ILE A 85 6.58 10.48 -6.69
N ARG A 86 7.16 10.00 -7.80
CA ARG A 86 8.07 8.84 -7.80
C ARG A 86 9.26 9.07 -6.87
N LYS A 87 9.95 10.19 -7.00
CA LYS A 87 11.08 10.52 -6.13
C LYS A 87 10.67 10.62 -4.65
N SER A 88 9.51 11.22 -4.38
CA SER A 88 8.97 11.28 -3.01
C SER A 88 8.68 9.90 -2.47
N LEU A 89 8.09 9.01 -3.28
CA LEU A 89 7.82 7.63 -2.91
C LEU A 89 9.11 6.84 -2.64
N ASP A 90 10.12 6.97 -3.50
CA ASP A 90 11.44 6.34 -3.30
C ASP A 90 12.06 6.74 -1.96
N GLN A 91 12.07 8.03 -1.66
CA GLN A 91 12.59 8.53 -0.39
C GLN A 91 11.75 8.07 0.82
N THR A 92 10.43 7.99 0.66
CA THR A 92 9.55 7.47 1.72
C THR A 92 9.82 6.00 1.98
N VAL A 93 9.84 5.17 0.94
CA VAL A 93 9.95 3.72 1.09
C VAL A 93 11.36 3.33 1.53
N PHE A 94 12.39 3.74 0.79
CA PHE A 94 13.76 3.30 1.07
C PHE A 94 14.43 4.12 2.18
N GLY A 95 14.02 5.38 2.39
CA GLY A 95 14.61 6.24 3.40
C GLY A 95 13.90 6.26 4.75
N GLU A 96 12.58 6.07 4.78
CA GLU A 96 11.81 6.21 6.02
C GLU A 96 11.07 4.92 6.45
N ILE A 97 10.68 4.02 5.53
CA ILE A 97 9.96 2.78 5.86
C ILE A 97 10.91 1.61 6.04
N VAL A 98 11.67 1.26 5.01
CA VAL A 98 12.57 0.10 4.99
C VAL A 98 13.49 0.06 6.22
N PRO A 99 14.13 1.17 6.66
CA PRO A 99 15.02 1.16 7.83
C PRO A 99 14.32 0.84 9.17
N THR A 100 12.99 0.84 9.21
CA THR A 100 12.21 0.59 10.44
C THR A 100 11.58 -0.80 10.50
N VAL A 101 11.70 -1.58 9.43
CA VAL A 101 11.12 -2.93 9.37
C VAL A 101 12.10 -3.93 9.97
N ASP A 102 11.63 -4.79 10.87
CA ASP A 102 12.44 -5.84 11.51
C ASP A 102 12.69 -7.02 10.56
N LEU A 103 13.47 -6.74 9.50
CA LEU A 103 13.91 -7.71 8.48
C LEU A 103 15.32 -7.35 8.02
N PRO A 104 16.10 -8.33 7.50
CA PRO A 104 17.33 -8.03 6.78
C PRO A 104 17.05 -7.00 5.67
N GLU A 105 17.85 -5.95 5.60
CA GLU A 105 17.68 -4.83 4.67
C GLU A 105 17.50 -5.29 3.21
N GLU A 106 18.32 -6.25 2.78
CA GLU A 106 18.25 -6.83 1.43
C GLU A 106 16.87 -7.43 1.12
N LYS A 107 16.24 -8.11 2.10
CA LYS A 107 14.89 -8.69 1.94
C LYS A 107 13.82 -7.61 1.89
N ALA A 108 13.93 -6.60 2.74
CA ALA A 108 13.00 -5.48 2.75
C ALA A 108 13.08 -4.66 1.45
N VAL A 109 14.29 -4.40 0.95
CA VAL A 109 14.53 -3.74 -0.34
C VAL A 109 13.99 -4.56 -1.51
N ALA A 110 14.27 -5.86 -1.56
CA ALA A 110 13.76 -6.73 -2.63
C ALA A 110 12.22 -6.76 -2.64
N PHE A 111 11.59 -6.81 -1.47
CA PHE A 111 10.13 -6.75 -1.39
C PHE A 111 9.59 -5.38 -1.84
N ALA A 112 10.25 -4.28 -1.48
CA ALA A 112 9.86 -2.94 -1.93
C ALA A 112 9.96 -2.79 -3.45
N GLN A 113 10.99 -3.37 -4.07
CA GLN A 113 11.13 -3.41 -5.54
C GLN A 113 10.00 -4.19 -6.20
N ALA A 114 9.66 -5.37 -5.68
CA ALA A 114 8.52 -6.16 -6.18
C ALA A 114 7.18 -5.41 -6.01
N VAL A 115 7.02 -4.62 -4.95
CA VAL A 115 5.86 -3.73 -4.78
C VAL A 115 5.80 -2.67 -5.89
N TYR A 116 6.93 -2.10 -6.28
CA TYR A 116 7.01 -1.10 -7.34
C TYR A 116 6.62 -1.68 -8.70
N GLU A 117 7.10 -2.87 -9.04
CA GLU A 117 6.69 -3.58 -10.25
C GLU A 117 5.16 -3.75 -10.33
N ARG A 118 4.51 -3.99 -9.19
CA ARG A 118 3.04 -4.07 -9.10
C ARG A 118 2.36 -2.71 -9.28
N PHE A 119 2.95 -1.63 -8.76
CA PHE A 119 2.43 -0.27 -8.92
C PHE A 119 2.55 0.22 -10.38
N GLU A 120 3.57 -0.23 -11.07
CA GLU A 120 3.85 0.06 -12.48
C GLU A 120 3.04 -0.80 -13.45
N ASN A 121 2.24 -1.76 -12.95
CA ASN A 121 1.46 -2.66 -13.82
C ASN A 121 0.42 -1.87 -14.63
N PRO A 122 0.57 -1.77 -15.96
CA PRO A 122 -0.29 -0.96 -16.80
C PRO A 122 -1.70 -1.54 -17.00
N PHE A 123 -1.89 -2.82 -16.66
CA PHE A 123 -3.17 -3.49 -16.80
C PHE A 123 -4.12 -3.21 -15.63
N VAL A 124 -3.61 -2.67 -14.51
CA VAL A 124 -4.40 -2.37 -13.31
C VAL A 124 -4.56 -0.85 -13.16
N LYS A 125 -5.73 -0.34 -13.49
CA LYS A 125 -6.10 1.05 -13.22
C LYS A 125 -6.55 1.21 -11.76
N HIS A 126 -5.58 1.26 -10.85
CA HIS A 126 -5.84 1.39 -9.42
C HIS A 126 -6.11 2.87 -9.06
N ALA A 127 -7.39 3.22 -8.89
CA ALA A 127 -7.79 4.60 -8.62
C ALA A 127 -7.37 5.06 -7.21
N LEU A 128 -6.73 6.22 -7.12
CA LEU A 128 -6.27 6.80 -5.84
C LEU A 128 -7.45 7.07 -4.90
N LEU A 129 -8.57 7.53 -5.42
CA LEU A 129 -9.77 7.79 -4.63
C LEU A 129 -10.37 6.50 -4.03
N ALA A 130 -10.31 5.37 -4.76
CA ALA A 130 -10.72 4.07 -4.21
C ALA A 130 -9.79 3.60 -3.07
N ILE A 131 -8.49 3.87 -3.19
CA ILE A 131 -7.53 3.57 -2.13
C ILE A 131 -7.73 4.49 -0.92
N SER A 132 -8.21 5.71 -1.12
CA SER A 132 -8.42 6.69 -0.05
C SER A 132 -9.51 6.32 0.95
N LEU A 133 -10.38 5.38 0.61
CA LEU A 133 -11.43 4.91 1.50
C LEU A 133 -10.87 4.49 2.88
N ASN A 134 -11.46 4.98 3.96
CA ASN A 134 -11.00 4.73 5.34
C ASN A 134 -9.54 5.20 5.62
N SER A 135 -9.10 6.29 5.01
CA SER A 135 -7.70 6.75 5.07
C SER A 135 -7.18 6.98 6.48
N ILE A 136 -8.00 7.49 7.41
CA ILE A 136 -7.61 7.73 8.80
C ILE A 136 -7.21 6.41 9.47
N SER A 137 -8.07 5.39 9.38
CA SER A 137 -7.81 4.06 9.95
C SER A 137 -6.61 3.39 9.28
N LYS A 138 -6.50 3.53 7.95
CA LYS A 138 -5.35 3.01 7.19
C LYS A 138 -4.05 3.70 7.60
N TRP A 139 -4.03 5.02 7.72
CA TRP A 139 -2.83 5.75 8.15
C TRP A 139 -2.39 5.33 9.55
N ARG A 140 -3.33 5.22 10.49
CA ARG A 140 -3.04 4.75 11.86
C ARG A 140 -2.48 3.32 11.91
N ALA A 141 -2.98 2.43 11.06
CA ALA A 141 -2.56 1.03 11.07
C ALA A 141 -1.26 0.77 10.28
N ARG A 142 -0.99 1.55 9.23
CA ARG A 142 0.04 1.25 8.23
C ARG A 142 1.23 2.20 8.26
N VAL A 143 1.03 3.47 8.64
CA VAL A 143 2.05 4.53 8.62
C VAL A 143 2.48 4.92 10.03
N LEU A 144 1.55 5.09 10.95
CA LEU A 144 1.84 5.53 12.31
C LEU A 144 2.87 4.66 13.06
N PRO A 145 2.90 3.32 12.94
CA PRO A 145 3.94 2.51 13.57
C PRO A 145 5.34 2.90 13.07
N THR A 146 5.53 2.95 11.75
CA THR A 146 6.79 3.40 11.12
C THR A 146 7.19 4.81 11.55
N PHE A 147 6.22 5.72 11.61
CA PHE A 147 6.44 7.09 12.06
C PHE A 147 6.98 7.14 13.50
N LYS A 148 6.40 6.35 14.40
CA LYS A 148 6.83 6.27 15.81
C LYS A 148 8.21 5.64 15.94
N ASP A 149 8.47 4.56 15.22
CA ASP A 149 9.76 3.86 15.26
C ASP A 149 10.88 4.75 14.73
N SER A 150 10.64 5.46 13.63
CA SER A 150 11.59 6.44 13.08
C SER A 150 11.88 7.57 14.06
N LEU A 151 10.84 8.11 14.70
CA LEU A 151 11.02 9.16 15.72
C LEU A 151 11.81 8.65 16.93
N ALA A 152 11.51 7.44 17.41
CA ALA A 152 12.22 6.82 18.53
C ALA A 152 13.70 6.55 18.22
N ALA A 153 14.00 6.10 17.00
CA ALA A 153 15.36 5.78 16.56
C ALA A 153 16.22 7.01 16.30
N THR A 154 15.63 8.09 15.76
CA THR A 154 16.41 9.24 15.28
C THR A 154 16.23 10.52 16.10
N GLY A 155 15.21 10.59 16.95
CA GLY A 155 14.79 11.82 17.64
C GLY A 155 14.21 12.89 16.71
N LYS A 156 14.00 12.58 15.41
CA LYS A 156 13.51 13.51 14.39
C LYS A 156 12.26 12.97 13.72
N LEU A 157 11.36 13.87 13.34
CA LEU A 157 10.19 13.51 12.56
C LEU A 157 10.59 13.06 11.15
N PRO A 158 10.11 11.90 10.66
CA PRO A 158 10.30 11.48 9.27
C PRO A 158 9.55 12.47 8.36
N LYS A 159 10.27 13.12 7.44
CA LYS A 159 9.75 14.27 6.69
C LYS A 159 8.60 13.91 5.78
N LEU A 160 8.72 12.79 5.04
CA LEU A 160 7.75 12.40 4.03
C LEU A 160 6.53 11.73 4.66
N LEU A 161 6.71 10.95 5.73
CA LEU A 161 5.58 10.44 6.50
C LEU A 161 4.85 11.58 7.23
N THR A 162 5.55 12.64 7.66
CA THR A 162 4.91 13.85 8.18
C THR A 162 4.12 14.58 7.09
N TYR A 163 4.68 14.68 5.88
CA TYR A 163 3.95 15.20 4.71
C TYR A 163 2.70 14.37 4.42
N SER A 164 2.77 13.04 4.50
CA SER A 164 1.60 12.18 4.29
C SER A 164 0.48 12.44 5.32
N LEU A 165 0.84 12.77 6.57
CA LEU A 165 -0.14 13.20 7.58
C LEU A 165 -0.75 14.56 7.23
N ALA A 166 0.06 15.51 6.76
CA ALA A 166 -0.46 16.80 6.30
C ALA A 166 -1.41 16.64 5.11
N ALA A 167 -1.07 15.76 4.16
CA ALA A 167 -1.95 15.42 3.03
C ALA A 167 -3.26 14.76 3.49
N LEU A 168 -3.22 13.90 4.51
CA LEU A 168 -4.41 13.33 5.13
C LEU A 168 -5.32 14.42 5.70
N LEU A 169 -4.76 15.35 6.46
CA LEU A 169 -5.52 16.48 7.03
C LEU A 169 -6.10 17.39 5.93
N ALA A 170 -5.32 17.67 4.88
CA ALA A 170 -5.75 18.47 3.76
C ALA A 170 -6.89 17.79 2.96
N PHE A 171 -6.80 16.46 2.78
CA PHE A 171 -7.83 15.68 2.09
C PHE A 171 -9.17 15.73 2.80
N TYR A 172 -9.19 15.67 4.14
CA TYR A 172 -10.38 15.76 4.96
C TYR A 172 -10.82 17.21 5.26
N ARG A 173 -10.10 18.20 4.76
CA ARG A 173 -10.52 19.60 4.84
C ARG A 173 -11.68 19.83 3.87
N SER A 174 -12.88 19.58 4.34
CA SER A 174 -14.08 19.80 3.55
C SER A 174 -14.54 21.24 3.62
N SER A 175 -15.15 21.73 2.54
CA SER A 175 -15.88 23.01 2.51
C SER A 175 -17.32 22.85 2.96
N GLU A 176 -17.88 21.65 2.83
CA GLU A 176 -19.30 21.35 3.09
C GLU A 176 -19.46 19.93 3.63
N ALA A 177 -20.53 19.73 4.43
CA ALA A 177 -20.96 18.40 4.84
C ALA A 177 -22.13 17.98 3.93
N GLY A 178 -21.98 16.85 3.25
CA GLY A 178 -23.10 16.17 2.59
C GLY A 178 -23.93 15.36 3.61
N ASP A 179 -25.04 14.78 3.17
CA ASP A 179 -25.95 14.02 4.05
C ASP A 179 -25.29 12.82 4.73
N GLN A 180 -24.31 12.16 4.08
CA GLN A 180 -23.60 10.99 4.59
C GLN A 180 -22.09 11.00 4.31
N CYS A 181 -21.55 12.09 3.77
CA CYS A 181 -20.14 12.23 3.42
C CYS A 181 -19.65 13.65 3.62
N LEU A 182 -18.33 13.83 3.68
CA LEU A 182 -17.71 15.15 3.58
C LEU A 182 -17.43 15.46 2.10
N ILE A 183 -17.50 16.73 1.72
CA ILE A 183 -17.19 17.16 0.36
C ILE A 183 -15.83 17.86 0.35
N GLY A 184 -14.85 17.26 -0.28
CA GLY A 184 -13.55 17.88 -0.54
C GLY A 184 -13.50 18.57 -1.89
N THR A 185 -12.50 19.43 -2.08
CA THR A 185 -12.29 20.15 -3.35
C THR A 185 -10.85 19.96 -3.84
N ARG A 186 -10.71 19.61 -5.13
CA ARG A 186 -9.44 19.48 -5.81
C ARG A 186 -9.49 20.17 -7.16
N THR A 187 -8.64 21.17 -7.39
CA THR A 187 -8.54 21.89 -8.68
C THR A 187 -9.88 22.36 -9.25
N GLY A 188 -10.77 22.85 -8.38
CA GLY A 188 -12.12 23.32 -8.76
C GLY A 188 -13.19 22.23 -8.88
N ASN A 189 -12.82 20.94 -8.77
CA ASN A 189 -13.77 19.83 -8.75
C ASN A 189 -14.00 19.33 -7.32
N THR A 190 -15.21 18.84 -7.04
CA THR A 190 -15.54 18.23 -5.75
C THR A 190 -15.31 16.72 -5.77
N TYR A 191 -15.03 16.13 -4.59
CA TYR A 191 -14.99 14.70 -4.36
C TYR A 191 -15.62 14.35 -3.02
N GLU A 192 -16.20 13.16 -2.94
CA GLU A 192 -16.83 12.66 -1.72
C GLU A 192 -15.83 11.90 -0.86
N ILE A 193 -15.95 12.07 0.47
CA ILE A 193 -15.13 11.41 1.48
C ILE A 193 -16.07 10.62 2.39
N HIS A 194 -16.02 9.30 2.28
CA HIS A 194 -16.81 8.34 3.06
C HIS A 194 -16.05 7.75 4.23
#